data_05fdd70608033f5042b3615a5d1f40e4
#
_entry.id   05fdd70608033f5042b3615a5d1f40e4
#
_cell.length_a   1.000
_cell.length_b   1.000
_cell.length_c   1.000
_cell.angle_alpha   90.00
_cell.angle_beta   90.00
_cell.angle_gamma   90.00
#
_symmetry.space_group_name_H-M   'P 1'
#
loop_
_entity.id
_entity.type
_entity.pdbx_description
1 polymer ?
#
loop_
_entity_poly.entity_id
_entity_poly.type
_entity_poly.pdbx_seq_one_letter_code
_entity_poly.pdbx_strand_id
1 'polypeptide(L)'
;GQWDELYYFLVIEELQRRQMYQSELDEELERAYHVLAEKFVSSDYTRFGKMLLDGFHNVRPGGRYVDFEVPDLEGNKVRLSDIIKGKIAVIDLWASWCMPCRAKAKAMIPIYEKYKDRGFEIVGVAREFKNTDRLKQAIKLDGYPWLQLVELDDGCRIWTQYMLGNAGGGVFLVDRDGKILAVNPKPGEVQKILEQK
;
A
#
# COMPACT_ATOMS: atom_id res chain seq x y z
N GLY A 1 16.89 -7.84 -29.45
CA GLY A 1 16.77 -6.88 -30.54
C GLY A 1 15.62 -5.92 -30.33
N GLN A 2 15.40 -4.98 -31.24
CA GLN A 2 14.36 -3.94 -31.13
C GLN A 2 12.93 -4.50 -30.90
N TRP A 3 12.64 -5.66 -31.48
CA TRP A 3 11.37 -6.36 -31.30
C TRP A 3 11.22 -6.93 -29.89
N ASP A 4 12.30 -7.38 -29.25
CA ASP A 4 12.27 -7.86 -27.86
C ASP A 4 11.98 -6.73 -26.90
N GLU A 5 12.54 -5.53 -27.11
CA GLU A 5 12.28 -4.34 -26.31
C GLU A 5 10.82 -3.89 -26.42
N LEU A 6 10.27 -3.86 -27.63
CA LEU A 6 8.87 -3.51 -27.85
C LEU A 6 7.95 -4.54 -27.18
N TYR A 7 8.23 -5.82 -27.34
CA TYR A 7 7.44 -6.87 -26.71
C TYR A 7 7.52 -6.79 -25.18
N TYR A 8 8.71 -6.49 -24.64
CA TYR A 8 8.89 -6.29 -23.21
C TYR A 8 8.07 -5.11 -22.69
N PHE A 9 8.10 -4.00 -23.39
CA PHE A 9 7.24 -2.86 -23.07
C PHE A 9 5.76 -3.27 -22.98
N LEU A 10 5.24 -4.01 -23.97
CA LEU A 10 3.85 -4.47 -23.96
C LEU A 10 3.52 -5.41 -22.81
N VAL A 11 4.46 -6.27 -22.40
CA VAL A 11 4.31 -7.14 -21.23
C VAL A 11 4.20 -6.30 -19.95
N ILE A 12 5.03 -5.28 -19.78
CA ILE A 12 4.99 -4.37 -18.62
C ILE A 12 3.69 -3.56 -18.60
N GLU A 13 3.27 -3.02 -19.73
CA GLU A 13 2.00 -2.29 -19.86
C GLU A 13 0.80 -3.17 -19.48
N GLU A 14 0.79 -4.44 -19.89
CA GLU A 14 -0.27 -5.36 -19.52
C GLU A 14 -0.25 -5.71 -18.03
N LEU A 15 0.93 -5.94 -17.42
CA LEU A 15 1.06 -6.11 -15.97
C LEU A 15 0.52 -4.89 -15.21
N GLN A 16 0.88 -3.69 -15.65
CA GLN A 16 0.40 -2.44 -15.05
C GLN A 16 -1.11 -2.28 -15.21
N ARG A 17 -1.64 -2.60 -16.38
CA ARG A 17 -3.07 -2.56 -16.65
C ARG A 17 -3.84 -3.50 -15.70
N ARG A 18 -3.37 -4.74 -15.53
CA ARG A 18 -3.97 -5.69 -14.59
C ARG A 18 -3.91 -5.20 -13.15
N GLN A 19 -2.79 -4.61 -12.73
CA GLN A 19 -2.65 -3.99 -11.42
C GLN A 19 -3.67 -2.87 -11.22
N MET A 20 -3.81 -1.95 -12.19
CA MET A 20 -4.73 -0.82 -12.10
C MET A 20 -6.20 -1.23 -12.01
N TYR A 21 -6.58 -2.29 -12.72
CA TYR A 21 -7.96 -2.80 -12.74
C TYR A 21 -8.18 -3.96 -11.76
N GLN A 22 -7.19 -4.29 -10.93
CA GLN A 22 -7.25 -5.38 -9.94
C GLN A 22 -7.65 -6.73 -10.57
N SER A 23 -7.21 -6.98 -11.79
CA SER A 23 -7.42 -8.23 -12.51
C SER A 23 -6.42 -9.29 -12.07
N GLU A 24 -6.75 -10.56 -12.24
CA GLU A 24 -5.85 -11.66 -11.91
C GLU A 24 -4.58 -11.66 -12.77
N LEU A 25 -3.48 -12.12 -12.18
CA LEU A 25 -2.23 -12.37 -12.90
C LEU A 25 -2.36 -13.67 -13.69
N ASP A 26 -1.98 -13.61 -14.95
CA ASP A 26 -1.96 -14.72 -15.89
C ASP A 26 -0.57 -15.34 -15.89
N GLU A 27 -0.48 -16.67 -15.77
CA GLU A 27 0.79 -17.40 -15.75
C GLU A 27 1.62 -17.21 -17.04
N GLU A 28 0.96 -17.03 -18.19
CA GLU A 28 1.64 -16.80 -19.44
C GLU A 28 2.30 -15.42 -19.48
N LEU A 29 1.59 -14.40 -18.96
CA LEU A 29 2.13 -13.05 -18.83
C LEU A 29 3.31 -13.00 -17.86
N GLU A 30 3.22 -13.71 -16.74
CA GLU A 30 4.31 -13.81 -15.76
C GLU A 30 5.53 -14.51 -16.36
N ARG A 31 5.34 -15.63 -17.07
CA ARG A 31 6.43 -16.32 -17.80
C ARG A 31 7.08 -15.41 -18.85
N ALA A 32 6.27 -14.68 -19.63
CA ALA A 32 6.79 -13.74 -20.61
C ALA A 32 7.67 -12.66 -19.97
N TYR A 33 7.23 -12.12 -18.82
CA TYR A 33 8.06 -11.18 -18.05
C TYR A 33 9.40 -11.81 -17.66
N HIS A 34 9.42 -13.00 -17.05
CA HIS A 34 10.66 -13.63 -16.59
C HIS A 34 11.66 -13.88 -17.72
N VAL A 35 11.21 -14.40 -18.86
CA VAL A 35 12.06 -14.63 -20.04
C VAL A 35 12.70 -13.32 -20.54
N LEU A 36 11.94 -12.22 -20.53
CA LEU A 36 12.44 -10.93 -21.00
C LEU A 36 13.31 -10.23 -19.94
N ALA A 37 13.00 -10.39 -18.66
CA ALA A 37 13.80 -9.85 -17.56
C ALA A 37 15.24 -10.41 -17.55
N GLU A 38 15.44 -11.66 -17.92
CA GLU A 38 16.78 -12.26 -18.09
C GLU A 38 17.59 -11.60 -19.20
N LYS A 39 16.95 -11.11 -20.26
CA LYS A 39 17.61 -10.39 -21.37
C LYS A 39 17.91 -8.93 -21.01
N PHE A 40 17.09 -8.32 -20.17
CA PHE A 40 17.11 -6.89 -19.87
C PHE A 40 17.31 -6.59 -18.36
N VAL A 41 18.23 -7.31 -17.73
CA VAL A 41 18.45 -7.31 -16.26
C VAL A 41 18.56 -5.89 -15.66
N SER A 42 19.23 -4.97 -16.34
CA SER A 42 19.46 -3.60 -15.83
C SER A 42 18.36 -2.60 -16.25
N SER A 43 17.32 -3.05 -16.94
CA SER A 43 16.26 -2.17 -17.44
C SER A 43 15.36 -1.66 -16.30
N ASP A 44 14.90 -0.42 -16.44
CA ASP A 44 13.84 0.13 -15.58
C ASP A 44 12.54 -0.67 -15.67
N TYR A 45 12.25 -1.23 -16.85
CA TYR A 45 11.12 -2.14 -17.05
C TYR A 45 11.22 -3.38 -16.17
N THR A 46 12.42 -3.95 -16.04
CA THR A 46 12.66 -5.12 -15.18
C THR A 46 12.41 -4.80 -13.73
N ARG A 47 12.91 -3.66 -13.24
CA ARG A 47 12.64 -3.23 -11.86
C ARG A 47 11.16 -2.94 -11.61
N PHE A 48 10.52 -2.27 -12.55
CA PHE A 48 9.09 -1.94 -12.44
C PHE A 48 8.21 -3.19 -12.53
N GLY A 49 8.45 -4.07 -13.48
CA GLY A 49 7.71 -5.34 -13.61
C GLY A 49 7.87 -6.24 -12.39
N LYS A 50 9.10 -6.32 -11.81
CA LYS A 50 9.31 -7.03 -10.55
C LYS A 50 8.46 -6.45 -9.43
N MET A 51 8.40 -5.14 -9.29
CA MET A 51 7.57 -4.47 -8.28
C MET A 51 6.09 -4.82 -8.45
N LEU A 52 5.58 -4.86 -9.68
CA LEU A 52 4.21 -5.26 -9.97
C LEU A 52 3.96 -6.72 -9.58
N LEU A 53 4.85 -7.64 -9.97
CA LEU A 53 4.73 -9.07 -9.63
C LEU A 53 4.81 -9.31 -8.12
N ASP A 54 5.73 -8.64 -7.42
CA ASP A 54 5.82 -8.70 -5.97
C ASP A 54 4.48 -8.26 -5.32
N GLY A 55 3.82 -7.25 -5.87
CA GLY A 55 2.49 -6.82 -5.45
C GLY A 55 1.43 -7.91 -5.66
N PHE A 56 1.35 -8.50 -6.85
CA PHE A 56 0.43 -9.59 -7.16
C PHE A 56 0.57 -10.79 -6.21
N HIS A 57 1.81 -11.16 -5.90
CA HIS A 57 2.07 -12.33 -5.05
C HIS A 57 1.90 -12.07 -3.56
N ASN A 58 2.24 -10.87 -3.09
CA ASN A 58 2.34 -10.57 -1.67
C ASN A 58 1.14 -9.79 -1.12
N VAL A 59 0.54 -8.86 -1.89
CA VAL A 59 -0.48 -7.95 -1.37
C VAL A 59 -1.88 -8.60 -1.42
N ARG A 60 -2.06 -9.64 -0.63
CA ARG A 60 -3.32 -10.41 -0.51
C ARG A 60 -3.41 -11.05 0.87
N PRO A 61 -4.60 -11.47 1.32
CA PRO A 61 -4.72 -12.25 2.56
C PRO A 61 -3.81 -13.48 2.53
N GLY A 62 -3.03 -13.66 3.58
CA GLY A 62 -2.01 -14.70 3.67
C GLY A 62 -0.63 -14.31 3.14
N GLY A 63 -0.51 -13.25 2.34
CA GLY A 63 0.75 -12.67 1.91
C GLY A 63 1.39 -11.75 2.96
N ARG A 64 2.34 -10.95 2.55
CA ARG A 64 3.08 -10.03 3.44
C ARG A 64 2.94 -8.59 2.96
N TYR A 65 2.96 -7.65 3.90
CA TYR A 65 3.01 -6.23 3.55
C TYR A 65 4.34 -5.88 2.86
N VAL A 66 4.32 -4.84 2.05
CA VAL A 66 5.51 -4.28 1.41
C VAL A 66 6.06 -3.18 2.31
N ASP A 67 7.32 -3.31 2.75
CA ASP A 67 7.98 -2.27 3.56
C ASP A 67 8.43 -1.10 2.70
N PHE A 68 8.39 0.10 3.25
CA PHE A 68 8.85 1.32 2.61
C PHE A 68 9.32 2.34 3.63
N GLU A 69 10.02 3.37 3.16
CA GLU A 69 10.46 4.51 3.96
C GLU A 69 10.01 5.81 3.29
N VAL A 70 9.22 6.59 4.02
CA VAL A 70 8.72 7.90 3.58
C VAL A 70 8.70 8.88 4.75
N PRO A 71 8.65 10.20 4.50
CA PRO A 71 8.62 11.18 5.58
C PRO A 71 7.30 11.18 6.36
N ASP A 72 7.39 11.57 7.63
CA ASP A 72 6.25 12.07 8.40
C ASP A 72 5.88 13.52 8.01
N LEU A 73 4.94 14.13 8.72
CA LEU A 73 4.50 15.50 8.44
C LEU A 73 5.55 16.56 8.77
N GLU A 74 6.55 16.23 9.58
CA GLU A 74 7.69 17.06 9.98
C GLU A 74 8.88 16.87 9.03
N GLY A 75 8.83 15.91 8.12
CA GLY A 75 9.89 15.59 7.16
C GLY A 75 10.91 14.57 7.64
N ASN A 76 10.72 13.96 8.81
CA ASN A 76 11.59 12.90 9.29
C ASN A 76 11.31 11.61 8.52
N LYS A 77 12.37 10.95 8.05
CA LYS A 77 12.23 9.64 7.38
C LYS A 77 11.79 8.57 8.38
N VAL A 78 10.73 7.89 8.04
CA VAL A 78 10.13 6.83 8.86
C VAL A 78 9.98 5.58 8.01
N ARG A 79 10.48 4.46 8.52
CA ARG A 79 10.29 3.15 7.92
C ARG A 79 9.04 2.49 8.53
N LEU A 80 8.16 1.98 7.67
CA LEU A 80 6.90 1.36 8.11
C LEU A 80 7.15 0.22 9.11
N SER A 81 8.12 -0.66 8.83
CA SER A 81 8.44 -1.79 9.70
C SER A 81 8.87 -1.38 11.11
N ASP A 82 9.50 -0.21 11.29
CA ASP A 82 9.91 0.27 12.62
C ASP A 82 8.70 0.63 13.50
N ILE A 83 7.58 1.00 12.89
CA ILE A 83 6.36 1.38 13.60
C ILE A 83 5.51 0.16 13.94
N ILE A 84 5.34 -0.78 13.00
CA ILE A 84 4.35 -1.86 13.12
C ILE A 84 4.92 -3.20 13.58
N LYS A 85 6.25 -3.35 13.64
CA LYS A 85 6.90 -4.60 14.06
C LYS A 85 6.40 -5.10 15.41
N GLY A 86 5.95 -6.36 15.44
CA GLY A 86 5.44 -7.01 16.65
C GLY A 86 4.04 -6.56 17.09
N LYS A 87 3.38 -5.72 16.30
CA LYS A 87 2.01 -5.25 16.55
C LYS A 87 1.03 -5.83 15.55
N ILE A 88 -0.23 -5.94 15.91
CA ILE A 88 -1.30 -6.02 14.92
C ILE A 88 -1.50 -4.60 14.39
N ALA A 89 -1.42 -4.41 13.08
CA ALA A 89 -1.46 -3.06 12.55
C ALA A 89 -2.40 -2.90 11.35
N VAL A 90 -2.92 -1.71 11.21
CA VAL A 90 -3.60 -1.24 10.00
C VAL A 90 -2.67 -0.30 9.25
N ILE A 91 -2.39 -0.63 8.01
CA ILE A 91 -1.75 0.25 7.04
C ILE A 91 -2.88 0.88 6.23
N ASP A 92 -3.14 2.17 6.47
CA ASP A 92 -4.21 2.93 5.81
C ASP A 92 -3.61 3.81 4.70
N LEU A 93 -3.70 3.32 3.46
CA LEU A 93 -3.26 4.06 2.28
C LEU A 93 -4.42 4.96 1.81
N TRP A 94 -4.28 6.25 2.01
CA TRP A 94 -5.34 7.22 1.79
C TRP A 94 -4.86 8.50 1.07
N ALA A 95 -5.74 9.45 0.85
CA ALA A 95 -5.41 10.77 0.33
C ALA A 95 -6.39 11.81 0.87
N SER A 96 -5.96 13.07 0.97
CA SER A 96 -6.81 14.14 1.49
C SER A 96 -8.08 14.37 0.66
N TRP A 97 -8.00 14.09 -0.62
CA TRP A 97 -9.12 14.17 -1.57
C TRP A 97 -10.01 12.92 -1.62
N CYS A 98 -9.60 11.80 -1.00
CA CYS A 98 -10.36 10.55 -0.99
C CYS A 98 -11.40 10.55 0.13
N MET A 99 -12.60 11.06 -0.13
CA MET A 99 -13.67 11.13 0.88
C MET A 99 -14.08 9.76 1.46
N PRO A 100 -14.21 8.67 0.65
CA PRO A 100 -14.48 7.35 1.22
C PRO A 100 -13.37 6.83 2.13
N CYS A 101 -12.08 7.11 1.82
CA CYS A 101 -10.95 6.75 2.67
C CYS A 101 -11.05 7.46 4.03
N ARG A 102 -11.29 8.76 4.01
CA ARG A 102 -11.46 9.59 5.20
C ARG A 102 -12.60 9.10 6.09
N ALA A 103 -13.73 8.72 5.49
CA ALA A 103 -14.87 8.18 6.24
C ALA A 103 -14.51 6.85 6.92
N LYS A 104 -13.80 5.94 6.24
CA LYS A 104 -13.31 4.67 6.80
C LYS A 104 -12.31 4.91 7.94
N ALA A 105 -11.33 5.78 7.75
CA ALA A 105 -10.34 6.12 8.76
C ALA A 105 -11.02 6.70 10.03
N LYS A 106 -11.96 7.63 9.90
CA LYS A 106 -12.72 8.17 11.05
C LYS A 106 -13.45 7.08 11.82
N ALA A 107 -14.02 6.10 11.15
CA ALA A 107 -14.70 4.98 11.80
C ALA A 107 -13.74 4.05 12.58
N MET A 108 -12.43 4.13 12.31
CA MET A 108 -11.40 3.39 13.06
C MET A 108 -10.95 4.08 14.35
N ILE A 109 -11.24 5.37 14.56
CA ILE A 109 -10.79 6.13 15.73
C ILE A 109 -11.19 5.45 17.05
N PRO A 110 -12.46 5.08 17.29
CA PRO A 110 -12.84 4.44 18.55
C PRO A 110 -12.17 3.07 18.76
N ILE A 111 -11.88 2.35 17.68
CA ILE A 111 -11.17 1.06 17.75
C ILE A 111 -9.71 1.30 18.12
N TYR A 112 -9.04 2.26 17.48
CA TYR A 112 -7.67 2.64 17.82
C TYR A 112 -7.54 3.04 19.29
N GLU A 113 -8.37 3.95 19.76
CA GLU A 113 -8.36 4.40 21.16
C GLU A 113 -8.56 3.25 22.16
N LYS A 114 -9.37 2.26 21.81
CA LYS A 114 -9.62 1.08 22.67
C LYS A 114 -8.43 0.11 22.73
N TYR A 115 -7.67 -0.03 21.64
CA TYR A 115 -6.68 -1.12 21.49
C TYR A 115 -5.22 -0.65 21.36
N LYS A 116 -4.91 0.65 21.19
CA LYS A 116 -3.55 1.17 20.99
C LYS A 116 -2.56 0.74 22.07
N ASP A 117 -2.99 0.69 23.33
CA ASP A 117 -2.15 0.28 24.45
C ASP A 117 -2.06 -1.25 24.62
N ARG A 118 -2.68 -2.00 23.70
CA ARG A 118 -2.73 -3.47 23.69
C ARG A 118 -2.00 -4.08 22.50
N GLY A 119 -1.08 -3.33 21.91
CA GLY A 119 -0.28 -3.80 20.76
C GLY A 119 -1.00 -3.70 19.42
N PHE A 120 -1.96 -2.77 19.30
CA PHE A 120 -2.58 -2.38 18.04
C PHE A 120 -2.04 -1.04 17.55
N GLU A 121 -1.82 -0.92 16.25
CA GLU A 121 -1.32 0.30 15.62
C GLU A 121 -2.10 0.63 14.35
N ILE A 122 -2.22 1.92 14.05
CA ILE A 122 -2.65 2.39 12.73
C ILE A 122 -1.59 3.35 12.20
N VAL A 123 -1.19 3.18 10.96
CA VAL A 123 -0.31 4.11 10.25
C VAL A 123 -1.05 4.60 9.02
N GLY A 124 -1.36 5.89 8.98
CA GLY A 124 -1.89 6.55 7.79
C GLY A 124 -0.74 6.88 6.84
N VAL A 125 -0.88 6.54 5.56
CA VAL A 125 0.09 6.86 4.52
C VAL A 125 -0.64 7.62 3.42
N ALA A 126 -0.47 8.92 3.40
CA ALA A 126 -1.19 9.79 2.49
C ALA A 126 -0.46 9.94 1.15
N ARG A 127 -1.18 9.74 0.06
CA ARG A 127 -0.73 10.07 -1.30
C ARG A 127 -1.16 11.49 -1.65
N GLU A 128 -0.19 12.39 -1.78
CA GLU A 128 -0.44 13.79 -2.09
C GLU A 128 0.42 14.27 -3.27
N PHE A 129 0.03 15.39 -3.86
CA PHE A 129 0.72 15.99 -5.00
C PHE A 129 1.11 17.42 -4.69
N LYS A 130 2.33 17.82 -5.08
CA LYS A 130 2.93 19.16 -4.95
C LYS A 130 3.26 19.57 -3.51
N ASN A 131 2.31 19.45 -2.57
CA ASN A 131 2.50 19.87 -1.17
C ASN A 131 1.54 19.13 -0.23
N THR A 132 1.67 19.39 1.07
CA THR A 132 0.91 18.71 2.15
C THR A 132 -0.17 19.59 2.79
N ASP A 133 -0.52 20.73 2.22
CA ASP A 133 -1.42 21.70 2.86
C ASP A 133 -2.84 21.12 3.04
N ARG A 134 -3.38 20.51 1.99
CA ARG A 134 -4.69 19.84 2.05
C ARG A 134 -4.69 18.66 3.01
N LEU A 135 -3.58 17.91 3.05
CA LEU A 135 -3.40 16.80 3.98
C LEU A 135 -3.46 17.27 5.43
N LYS A 136 -2.70 18.30 5.79
CA LYS A 136 -2.69 18.88 7.14
C LYS A 136 -4.07 19.38 7.55
N GLN A 137 -4.80 20.00 6.63
CA GLN A 137 -6.18 20.44 6.86
C GLN A 137 -7.12 19.25 7.09
N ALA A 138 -7.02 18.19 6.26
CA ALA A 138 -7.84 17.00 6.40
C ALA A 138 -7.60 16.29 7.74
N ILE A 139 -6.34 16.09 8.12
CA ILE A 139 -5.95 15.48 9.40
C ILE A 139 -6.53 16.28 10.58
N LYS A 140 -6.39 17.60 10.57
CA LYS A 140 -6.94 18.48 11.61
C LYS A 140 -8.46 18.40 11.69
N LEU A 141 -9.14 18.36 10.55
CA LEU A 141 -10.60 18.29 10.47
C LEU A 141 -11.13 16.94 10.94
N ASP A 142 -10.48 15.85 10.57
CA ASP A 142 -10.94 14.49 10.83
C ASP A 142 -10.46 13.95 12.17
N GLY A 143 -9.39 14.53 12.76
CA GLY A 143 -8.92 14.25 14.11
C GLY A 143 -8.22 12.90 14.26
N TYR A 144 -7.44 12.47 13.28
CA TYR A 144 -6.73 11.19 13.34
C TYR A 144 -5.68 11.17 14.47
N PRO A 145 -5.75 10.19 15.41
CA PRO A 145 -4.86 10.14 16.58
C PRO A 145 -3.56 9.35 16.35
N TRP A 146 -3.36 8.75 15.15
CA TRP A 146 -2.20 7.93 14.80
C TRP A 146 -1.24 8.64 13.87
N LEU A 147 -0.05 8.06 13.73
CA LEU A 147 1.02 8.58 12.87
C LEU A 147 0.56 8.71 11.43
N GLN A 148 0.91 9.84 10.83
CA GLN A 148 0.68 10.11 9.42
C GLN A 148 2.01 10.21 8.68
N LEU A 149 2.18 9.38 7.68
CA LEU A 149 3.27 9.42 6.72
C LEU A 149 2.76 10.00 5.39
N VAL A 150 3.66 10.50 4.59
CA VAL A 150 3.28 11.12 3.31
C VAL A 150 4.15 10.62 2.17
N GLU A 151 3.51 10.15 1.11
CA GLU A 151 4.12 9.98 -0.21
C GLU A 151 3.72 11.16 -1.09
N LEU A 152 4.72 11.95 -1.50
CA LEU A 152 4.51 13.09 -2.37
C LEU A 152 4.88 12.75 -3.81
N ASP A 153 3.98 13.08 -4.75
CA ASP A 153 4.19 12.92 -6.20
C ASP A 153 4.54 11.49 -6.65
N ASP A 154 4.00 10.48 -5.97
CA ASP A 154 4.26 9.06 -6.23
C ASP A 154 5.74 8.66 -6.23
N GLY A 155 6.56 9.34 -5.43
CA GLY A 155 8.01 9.15 -5.40
C GLY A 155 8.46 7.71 -5.10
N CYS A 156 7.70 6.99 -4.28
CA CYS A 156 7.94 5.58 -3.95
C CYS A 156 6.97 4.62 -4.61
N ARG A 157 5.96 5.10 -5.33
CA ARG A 157 4.91 4.29 -5.98
C ARG A 157 4.21 3.33 -5.01
N ILE A 158 3.96 3.74 -3.77
CA ILE A 158 3.39 2.88 -2.72
C ILE A 158 2.04 2.33 -3.13
N TRP A 159 1.15 3.15 -3.69
CA TRP A 159 -0.15 2.66 -4.16
C TRP A 159 -0.01 1.57 -5.23
N THR A 160 0.94 1.72 -6.16
CA THR A 160 1.22 0.70 -7.17
C THR A 160 1.74 -0.60 -6.53
N GLN A 161 2.66 -0.49 -5.58
CA GLN A 161 3.19 -1.64 -4.83
C GLN A 161 2.11 -2.38 -4.04
N TYR A 162 1.12 -1.66 -3.53
CA TYR A 162 -0.03 -2.20 -2.81
C TYR A 162 -1.23 -2.54 -3.70
N MET A 163 -1.02 -2.65 -5.00
CA MET A 163 -2.05 -3.06 -5.97
C MET A 163 -3.26 -2.11 -6.01
N LEU A 164 -3.07 -0.84 -5.66
CA LEU A 164 -4.10 0.18 -5.73
C LEU A 164 -4.03 0.94 -7.05
N GLY A 165 -5.19 1.12 -7.66
CA GLY A 165 -5.34 2.01 -8.80
C GLY A 165 -5.51 3.47 -8.38
N ASN A 166 -5.92 4.33 -9.32
CA ASN A 166 -6.13 5.75 -9.07
C ASN A 166 -7.52 6.09 -8.49
N ALA A 167 -8.39 5.11 -8.33
CA ALA A 167 -9.79 5.33 -7.92
C ALA A 167 -9.95 5.54 -6.40
N GLY A 168 -8.99 5.13 -5.59
CA GLY A 168 -9.05 5.28 -4.14
C GLY A 168 -7.96 4.49 -3.41
N GLY A 169 -7.81 4.78 -2.13
CA GLY A 169 -6.87 4.10 -1.25
C GLY A 169 -7.31 2.70 -0.83
N GLY A 170 -6.55 2.10 0.08
CA GLY A 170 -6.81 0.77 0.60
C GLY A 170 -6.36 0.61 2.04
N VAL A 171 -7.00 -0.32 2.74
CA VAL A 171 -6.72 -0.64 4.14
C VAL A 171 -6.20 -2.06 4.22
N PHE A 172 -5.05 -2.26 4.87
CA PHE A 172 -4.40 -3.56 5.00
C PHE A 172 -4.20 -3.86 6.49
N LEU A 173 -4.87 -4.90 6.99
CA LEU A 173 -4.69 -5.37 8.35
C LEU A 173 -3.59 -6.43 8.36
N VAL A 174 -2.56 -6.25 9.17
CA VAL A 174 -1.43 -7.17 9.30
C VAL A 174 -1.29 -7.70 10.72
N ASP A 175 -0.77 -8.91 10.87
CA ASP A 175 -0.45 -9.50 12.16
C ASP A 175 0.94 -9.07 12.66
N ARG A 176 1.34 -9.58 13.84
CA ARG A 176 2.62 -9.26 14.49
C ARG A 176 3.85 -9.70 13.69
N ASP A 177 3.69 -10.67 12.81
CA ASP A 177 4.74 -11.21 11.93
C ASP A 177 4.76 -10.54 10.57
N GLY A 178 3.85 -9.58 10.32
CA GLY A 178 3.74 -8.83 9.07
C GLY A 178 2.95 -9.55 7.96
N LYS A 179 2.18 -10.58 8.32
CA LYS A 179 1.28 -11.27 7.38
C LYS A 179 -0.01 -10.48 7.23
N ILE A 180 -0.47 -10.29 6.01
CA ILE A 180 -1.75 -9.64 5.72
C ILE A 180 -2.89 -10.57 6.14
N LEU A 181 -3.68 -10.13 7.10
CA LEU A 181 -4.88 -10.83 7.59
C LEU A 181 -6.10 -10.51 6.73
N ALA A 182 -6.24 -9.24 6.33
CA ALA A 182 -7.37 -8.79 5.52
C ALA A 182 -7.00 -7.56 4.67
N VAL A 183 -7.63 -7.45 3.52
CA VAL A 183 -7.55 -6.29 2.61
C VAL A 183 -8.92 -5.61 2.62
N ASN A 184 -8.93 -4.30 2.84
CA ASN A 184 -10.12 -3.46 2.98
C ASN A 184 -11.16 -3.97 4.02
N PRO A 185 -10.73 -4.44 5.21
CA PRO A 185 -11.66 -4.88 6.23
C PRO A 185 -12.56 -3.73 6.67
N LYS A 186 -13.79 -4.05 7.04
CA LYS A 186 -14.66 -3.10 7.73
C LYS A 186 -14.18 -2.90 9.18
N PRO A 187 -14.44 -1.74 9.81
CA PRO A 187 -14.03 -1.49 11.21
C PRO A 187 -14.46 -2.60 12.18
N GLY A 188 -15.68 -3.12 12.04
CA GLY A 188 -16.16 -4.22 12.89
C GLY A 188 -15.42 -5.55 12.69
N GLU A 189 -14.87 -5.80 11.50
CA GLU A 189 -14.03 -6.98 11.24
C GLU A 189 -12.67 -6.83 11.91
N VAL A 190 -12.07 -5.64 11.85
CA VAL A 190 -10.83 -5.33 12.59
C VAL A 190 -11.03 -5.54 14.07
N GLN A 191 -12.12 -5.00 14.64
CA GLN A 191 -12.43 -5.17 16.06
C GLN A 191 -12.57 -6.65 16.45
N LYS A 192 -13.28 -7.46 15.68
CA LYS A 192 -13.42 -8.91 15.95
C LYS A 192 -12.08 -9.63 15.98
N ILE A 193 -11.16 -9.28 15.07
CA ILE A 193 -9.82 -9.88 15.04
C ILE A 193 -9.03 -9.48 16.29
N LEU A 194 -9.14 -8.22 16.73
CA LEU A 194 -8.47 -7.73 17.93
C LEU A 194 -9.03 -8.35 19.23
N GLU A 195 -10.30 -8.72 19.25
CA GLU A 195 -10.94 -9.39 20.42
C GLU A 195 -10.51 -10.85 20.58
N GLN A 196 -10.02 -11.49 19.50
CA GLN A 196 -9.57 -12.89 19.49
C GLN A 196 -8.08 -13.06 19.77
N LYS A 197 -7.31 -11.99 19.81
CA LYS A 197 -5.84 -11.97 19.91
C LYS A 197 -5.35 -11.30 21.21
#